data_f811212843da285b716e269aab0056ab
#
_entry.id   f811212843da285b716e269aab0056ab
#
_cell.length_a   1.000
_cell.length_b   1.000
_cell.length_c   1.000
_cell.angle_alpha   90.00
_cell.angle_beta   90.00
_cell.angle_gamma   90.00
#
_symmetry.space_group_name_H-M   'P 1'
#
loop_
_entity.id
_entity.type
_entity.pdbx_description
1 polymer ?
#
loop_
_entity_poly.entity_id
_entity_poly.type
_entity_poly.pdbx_seq_one_letter_code
_entity_poly.pdbx_strand_id
1 'polypeptide(L)'
;MLNEIPVMAPDGQPFRLLTLRNDAGMVVTLMDWGATLLSARIPLSDGSVREALLGCASPEQYPQQAAFLGASIGRYANRIANSRYTFAGETVELIPSQGDNQLHGGPDGFDKRRWQIVNQNDRQVLFALTSDDGDQGFPGHLCATAQYRLTDDNRISITYRATVDKPCPVNLTNHVYFNLDGDKTDVRQHKLQIMADEYLPVDEMGIPHDGLKSVAGSTFDFRTPKIISSEFLADDDQRKVKGYDHAFLLQAQGNARTPVARLWSQDEKLQMVVYTSAPALQFYSGNFLGGTPSRGPDAYEDWQGLALESEFLPDSPNHPEWQQPDCFLRPGEEYASVTEYQFIPV
;
A
#
# COMPACT_ATOMS: atom_id res chain seq x y z
N MET A 1 34.59 20.99 -3.46
CA MET A 1 33.26 20.39 -3.51
C MET A 1 33.29 19.38 -4.63
N LEU A 2 33.34 18.08 -4.32
CA LEU A 2 33.15 17.03 -5.33
C LEU A 2 31.68 17.20 -5.78
N ASN A 3 31.47 17.48 -7.08
CA ASN A 3 30.17 17.42 -7.70
C ASN A 3 29.72 15.95 -7.61
N GLU A 4 28.88 15.60 -6.63
CA GLU A 4 28.22 14.30 -6.63
C GLU A 4 27.40 14.24 -7.93
N ILE A 5 27.72 13.25 -8.77
CA ILE A 5 26.94 13.00 -9.98
C ILE A 5 25.54 12.56 -9.48
N PRO A 6 24.48 13.26 -9.87
CA PRO A 6 23.14 12.91 -9.41
C PRO A 6 22.77 11.50 -9.90
N VAL A 7 22.19 10.71 -9.00
CA VAL A 7 21.69 9.37 -9.32
C VAL A 7 20.45 9.49 -10.22
N MET A 8 20.50 8.84 -11.39
CA MET A 8 19.49 8.97 -12.44
C MET A 8 18.43 7.88 -12.32
N ALA A 9 17.16 8.27 -12.46
CA ALA A 9 16.05 7.36 -12.59
C ALA A 9 15.97 6.72 -14.00
N PRO A 10 15.15 5.68 -14.21
CA PRO A 10 15.02 5.01 -15.51
C PRO A 10 14.61 5.92 -16.69
N ASP A 11 13.97 7.05 -16.42
CA ASP A 11 13.60 8.07 -17.42
C ASP A 11 14.75 9.01 -17.80
N GLY A 12 15.95 8.80 -17.25
CA GLY A 12 17.15 9.60 -17.55
C GLY A 12 17.20 10.94 -16.82
N GLN A 13 16.33 11.20 -15.85
CA GLN A 13 16.36 12.38 -14.99
C GLN A 13 16.76 12.01 -13.55
N PRO A 14 17.34 12.94 -12.77
CA PRO A 14 17.66 12.67 -11.37
C PRO A 14 16.43 12.34 -10.55
N PHE A 15 16.56 11.42 -9.58
CA PHE A 15 15.56 11.27 -8.52
C PHE A 15 15.47 12.56 -7.68
N ARG A 16 14.26 12.94 -7.30
CA ARG A 16 14.03 14.04 -6.38
C ARG A 16 13.53 13.49 -5.04
N LEU A 17 14.32 13.71 -4.00
CA LEU A 17 13.96 13.36 -2.63
C LEU A 17 13.38 14.57 -1.92
N LEU A 18 12.34 14.35 -1.12
CA LEU A 18 11.58 15.36 -0.39
C LEU A 18 11.51 14.96 1.08
N THR A 19 11.64 15.92 1.96
CA THR A 19 11.58 15.67 3.41
C THR A 19 10.49 16.53 4.04
N LEU A 20 9.57 15.87 4.75
CA LEU A 20 8.57 16.51 5.60
C LEU A 20 9.01 16.41 7.07
N ARG A 21 8.70 17.45 7.86
CA ARG A 21 9.03 17.49 9.28
C ARG A 21 7.87 18.09 10.06
N ASN A 22 7.57 17.55 11.24
CA ASN A 22 6.59 18.12 12.14
C ASN A 22 7.26 18.70 13.41
N ASP A 23 6.49 19.41 14.23
CA ASP A 23 7.01 20.02 15.46
C ASP A 23 7.29 18.98 16.56
N ALA A 24 6.73 17.80 16.45
CA ALA A 24 7.02 16.66 17.33
C ALA A 24 8.36 15.95 17.00
N GLY A 25 9.07 16.39 15.95
CA GLY A 25 10.37 15.84 15.55
C GLY A 25 10.30 14.64 14.63
N MET A 26 9.11 14.22 14.20
CA MET A 26 8.97 13.18 13.18
C MET A 26 9.46 13.67 11.82
N VAL A 27 10.15 12.79 11.08
CA VAL A 27 10.69 13.08 9.76
C VAL A 27 10.22 12.01 8.77
N VAL A 28 9.66 12.46 7.66
CA VAL A 28 9.20 11.60 6.56
C VAL A 28 9.95 11.95 5.29
N THR A 29 10.43 10.94 4.57
CA THR A 29 11.11 11.13 3.28
C THR A 29 10.31 10.49 2.17
N LEU A 30 10.19 11.20 1.06
CA LEU A 30 9.45 10.82 -0.13
C LEU A 30 10.33 10.94 -1.37
N MET A 31 9.93 10.30 -2.46
CA MET A 31 10.60 10.36 -3.76
C MET A 31 9.58 10.55 -4.88
N ASP A 32 9.93 11.31 -5.91
CA ASP A 32 9.05 11.57 -7.06
C ASP A 32 8.87 10.35 -8.00
N TRP A 33 9.80 9.40 -8.00
CA TRP A 33 9.62 8.13 -8.70
C TRP A 33 8.65 7.23 -7.92
N GLY A 34 7.52 6.87 -8.53
CA GLY A 34 6.44 6.12 -7.89
C GLY A 34 5.68 6.89 -6.81
N ALA A 35 5.90 8.22 -6.64
CA ALA A 35 5.44 8.98 -5.49
C ALA A 35 5.66 8.20 -4.18
N THR A 36 6.88 7.69 -4.00
CA THR A 36 7.24 6.65 -3.04
C THR A 36 7.48 7.22 -1.64
N LEU A 37 6.87 6.59 -0.62
CA LEU A 37 7.14 6.84 0.80
C LEU A 37 8.35 6.02 1.22
N LEU A 38 9.50 6.68 1.42
CA LEU A 38 10.79 6.03 1.63
C LEU A 38 11.09 5.73 3.10
N SER A 39 10.69 6.64 4.02
CA SER A 39 11.16 6.61 5.40
C SER A 39 10.17 7.34 6.30
N ALA A 40 9.97 6.84 7.52
CA ALA A 40 9.27 7.50 8.61
C ALA A 40 10.05 7.30 9.91
N ARG A 41 10.73 8.35 10.36
CA ARG A 41 11.55 8.36 11.56
C ARG A 41 10.79 9.01 12.71
N ILE A 42 10.44 8.21 13.70
CA ILE A 42 9.58 8.59 14.82
C ILE A 42 10.43 8.74 16.09
N PRO A 43 10.44 9.92 16.76
CA PRO A 43 10.97 10.06 18.10
C PRO A 43 10.17 9.24 19.10
N LEU A 44 10.84 8.39 19.89
CA LEU A 44 10.22 7.60 20.94
C LEU A 44 10.26 8.35 22.29
N SER A 45 9.47 7.88 23.26
CA SER A 45 9.37 8.48 24.60
C SER A 45 10.69 8.41 25.40
N ASP A 46 11.58 7.46 25.06
CA ASP A 46 12.91 7.33 25.66
C ASP A 46 14.00 8.23 25.04
N GLY A 47 13.61 9.07 24.06
CA GLY A 47 14.50 9.99 23.33
C GLY A 47 15.24 9.36 22.16
N SER A 48 15.09 8.07 21.91
CA SER A 48 15.60 7.42 20.70
C SER A 48 14.74 7.75 19.48
N VAL A 49 15.22 7.46 18.28
CA VAL A 49 14.48 7.63 17.03
C VAL A 49 14.38 6.28 16.34
N ARG A 50 13.17 5.92 15.93
CA ARG A 50 12.88 4.66 15.25
C ARG A 50 12.48 4.89 13.80
N GLU A 51 13.10 4.16 12.87
CA GLU A 51 12.63 4.03 11.50
C GLU A 51 11.53 2.95 11.48
N ALA A 52 10.33 3.31 11.10
CA ALA A 52 9.17 2.40 11.13
C ALA A 52 8.87 1.74 9.78
N LEU A 53 9.57 2.14 8.70
CA LEU A 53 9.33 1.63 7.35
C LEU A 53 10.53 0.87 6.81
N LEU A 54 10.27 -0.16 6.02
CA LEU A 54 11.29 -0.77 5.18
C LEU A 54 11.65 0.16 4.02
N GLY A 55 12.90 0.06 3.57
CA GLY A 55 13.39 0.83 2.43
C GLY A 55 14.73 0.33 1.92
N CYS A 56 15.21 0.88 0.81
CA CYS A 56 16.51 0.60 0.22
C CYS A 56 17.56 1.61 0.72
N ALA A 57 18.85 1.27 0.54
CA ALA A 57 19.97 2.13 0.91
C ALA A 57 20.06 3.38 0.01
N SER A 58 19.61 3.26 -1.25
CA SER A 58 19.71 4.33 -2.23
C SER A 58 18.55 4.33 -3.22
N PRO A 59 18.24 5.49 -3.85
CA PRO A 59 17.10 5.64 -4.75
C PRO A 59 17.11 4.70 -5.96
N GLU A 60 18.28 4.41 -6.53
CA GLU A 60 18.43 3.55 -7.72
C GLU A 60 18.06 2.08 -7.47
N GLN A 61 18.00 1.65 -6.23
CA GLN A 61 17.56 0.30 -5.88
C GLN A 61 16.03 0.11 -5.95
N TYR A 62 15.25 1.20 -5.83
CA TYR A 62 13.80 1.11 -5.88
C TYR A 62 13.25 0.63 -7.22
N PRO A 63 13.71 1.10 -8.40
CA PRO A 63 13.26 0.54 -9.67
C PRO A 63 13.69 -0.92 -9.91
N GLN A 64 14.66 -1.43 -9.17
CA GLN A 64 15.23 -2.78 -9.35
C GLN A 64 14.57 -3.86 -8.49
N GLN A 65 13.77 -3.48 -7.48
CA GLN A 65 13.10 -4.41 -6.58
C GLN A 65 11.66 -4.71 -7.05
N ALA A 66 11.14 -5.87 -6.67
CA ALA A 66 9.81 -6.35 -7.07
C ALA A 66 8.78 -6.32 -5.92
N ALA A 67 9.16 -5.77 -4.75
CA ALA A 67 8.30 -5.71 -3.57
C ALA A 67 7.45 -4.43 -3.50
N PHE A 68 7.54 -3.52 -4.46
CA PHE A 68 6.80 -2.25 -4.50
C PHE A 68 7.01 -1.35 -3.28
N LEU A 69 8.18 -1.42 -2.64
CA LEU A 69 8.49 -0.75 -1.37
C LEU A 69 8.06 0.72 -1.36
N GLY A 70 7.00 1.03 -0.59
CA GLY A 70 6.50 2.39 -0.37
C GLY A 70 5.89 3.10 -1.56
N ALA A 71 5.78 2.44 -2.72
CA ALA A 71 5.31 3.05 -3.96
C ALA A 71 3.80 3.31 -3.96
N SER A 72 3.38 4.33 -4.71
CA SER A 72 1.98 4.55 -5.06
C SER A 72 1.58 3.62 -6.21
N ILE A 73 0.53 2.83 -5.99
CA ILE A 73 0.05 1.78 -6.88
C ILE A 73 -1.17 2.28 -7.66
N GLY A 74 -1.23 1.98 -8.93
CA GLY A 74 -2.34 2.29 -9.84
C GLY A 74 -2.05 1.84 -11.30
N ARG A 75 -3.08 1.88 -12.20
CA ARG A 75 -4.45 2.37 -11.95
C ARG A 75 -5.27 1.50 -10.98
N TYR A 76 -5.00 0.19 -10.91
CA TYR A 76 -5.75 -0.71 -10.06
C TYR A 76 -4.80 -1.50 -9.15
N ALA A 77 -4.88 -1.23 -7.85
CA ALA A 77 -4.13 -1.95 -6.81
C ALA A 77 -4.63 -3.38 -6.67
N ASN A 78 -3.73 -4.28 -6.27
CA ASN A 78 -3.99 -5.71 -6.19
C ASN A 78 -4.28 -6.34 -7.57
N ARG A 79 -5.03 -7.44 -7.62
CA ARG A 79 -5.16 -8.31 -8.79
C ARG A 79 -6.47 -8.07 -9.56
N ILE A 80 -6.40 -8.27 -10.87
CA ILE A 80 -7.55 -8.49 -11.75
C ILE A 80 -7.34 -9.84 -12.43
N ALA A 81 -8.23 -10.78 -12.18
CA ALA A 81 -8.15 -12.16 -12.66
C ALA A 81 -8.14 -12.24 -14.19
N ASN A 82 -7.27 -13.08 -14.74
CA ASN A 82 -7.11 -13.28 -16.19
C ASN A 82 -6.88 -11.99 -16.97
N SER A 83 -6.39 -10.93 -16.31
CA SER A 83 -6.14 -9.62 -16.89
C SER A 83 -7.31 -9.08 -17.71
N ARG A 84 -8.55 -9.28 -17.25
CA ARG A 84 -9.74 -8.82 -17.96
C ARG A 84 -10.92 -8.59 -17.04
N TYR A 85 -11.84 -7.76 -17.48
CA TYR A 85 -13.14 -7.54 -16.85
C TYR A 85 -14.20 -7.22 -17.91
N THR A 86 -15.48 -7.32 -17.55
CA THR A 86 -16.58 -6.93 -18.41
C THR A 86 -17.25 -5.69 -17.86
N PHE A 87 -17.43 -4.67 -18.70
CA PHE A 87 -18.16 -3.46 -18.37
C PHE A 87 -19.17 -3.14 -19.46
N ALA A 88 -20.44 -2.91 -19.10
CA ALA A 88 -21.55 -2.63 -20.03
C ALA A 88 -21.69 -3.66 -21.19
N GLY A 89 -21.33 -4.92 -20.92
CA GLY A 89 -21.41 -6.01 -21.90
C GLY A 89 -20.17 -6.15 -22.82
N GLU A 90 -19.19 -5.28 -22.67
CA GLU A 90 -17.92 -5.35 -23.41
C GLU A 90 -16.81 -5.87 -22.52
N THR A 91 -15.99 -6.78 -23.05
CA THR A 91 -14.80 -7.30 -22.36
C THR A 91 -13.62 -6.38 -22.64
N VAL A 92 -12.97 -5.93 -21.57
CA VAL A 92 -11.74 -5.15 -21.62
C VAL A 92 -10.58 -6.06 -21.23
N GLU A 93 -9.60 -6.16 -22.13
CA GLU A 93 -8.38 -6.92 -21.94
C GLU A 93 -7.26 -6.00 -21.41
N LEU A 94 -6.63 -6.40 -20.32
CA LEU A 94 -5.51 -5.70 -19.69
C LEU A 94 -4.19 -6.41 -20.02
N ILE A 95 -3.06 -5.75 -19.75
CA ILE A 95 -1.74 -6.35 -19.92
C ILE A 95 -1.39 -7.17 -18.68
N PRO A 96 -1.15 -8.49 -18.80
CA PRO A 96 -0.79 -9.33 -17.66
C PRO A 96 0.58 -9.00 -17.09
N SER A 97 0.75 -9.17 -15.77
CA SER A 97 2.02 -8.92 -15.05
C SER A 97 2.35 -9.98 -14.00
N GLN A 98 1.41 -10.88 -13.69
CA GLN A 98 1.62 -12.00 -12.77
C GLN A 98 0.92 -13.25 -13.33
N GLY A 99 1.66 -14.07 -14.11
CA GLY A 99 1.04 -15.12 -14.90
C GLY A 99 0.02 -14.53 -15.88
N ASP A 100 -1.20 -15.07 -15.88
CA ASP A 100 -2.30 -14.56 -16.71
C ASP A 100 -3.02 -13.36 -16.05
N ASN A 101 -2.69 -13.01 -14.80
CA ASN A 101 -3.35 -11.97 -14.05
C ASN A 101 -2.61 -10.61 -14.17
N GLN A 102 -3.35 -9.52 -14.03
CA GLN A 102 -2.72 -8.22 -13.81
C GLN A 102 -2.62 -7.94 -12.32
N LEU A 103 -1.42 -7.57 -11.86
CA LEU A 103 -1.11 -7.14 -10.51
C LEU A 103 -0.67 -5.68 -10.51
N HIS A 104 -1.20 -4.89 -9.60
CA HIS A 104 -0.77 -3.53 -9.29
C HIS A 104 -0.69 -2.59 -10.50
N GLY A 105 -1.65 -2.69 -11.42
CA GLY A 105 -1.75 -1.80 -12.58
C GLY A 105 -0.91 -2.20 -13.78
N GLY A 106 -0.34 -3.42 -13.79
CA GLY A 106 0.35 -3.98 -14.93
C GLY A 106 1.88 -3.87 -14.88
N PRO A 107 2.59 -4.32 -15.94
CA PRO A 107 4.06 -4.38 -15.97
C PRO A 107 4.71 -3.00 -15.88
N ASP A 108 4.03 -1.94 -16.28
CA ASP A 108 4.48 -0.55 -16.19
C ASP A 108 3.44 0.31 -15.46
N GLY A 109 3.20 -0.04 -14.18
CA GLY A 109 2.25 0.64 -13.29
C GLY A 109 2.77 1.98 -12.77
N PHE A 110 1.98 2.62 -11.91
CA PHE A 110 2.27 3.95 -11.37
C PHE A 110 3.50 3.99 -10.44
N ASP A 111 3.89 2.85 -9.90
CA ASP A 111 5.11 2.62 -9.11
C ASP A 111 6.40 2.79 -9.91
N LYS A 112 6.34 2.62 -11.23
CA LYS A 112 7.49 2.68 -12.15
C LYS A 112 7.54 3.96 -12.97
N ARG A 113 6.88 5.01 -12.52
CA ARG A 113 6.78 6.29 -13.24
C ARG A 113 7.17 7.46 -12.36
N ARG A 114 7.66 8.50 -13.01
CA ARG A 114 7.88 9.78 -12.35
C ARG A 114 6.55 10.50 -12.17
N TRP A 115 6.27 10.88 -10.93
CA TRP A 115 5.18 11.79 -10.59
C TRP A 115 5.71 13.21 -10.55
N GLN A 116 4.98 14.12 -11.18
CA GLN A 116 5.32 15.54 -11.16
C GLN A 116 5.05 16.13 -9.77
N ILE A 117 6.03 16.85 -9.20
CA ILE A 117 5.83 17.61 -7.98
C ILE A 117 5.10 18.90 -8.36
N VAL A 118 3.84 19.04 -7.94
CA VAL A 118 2.99 20.19 -8.20
C VAL A 118 3.20 21.28 -7.16
N ASN A 119 3.27 20.89 -5.88
CA ASN A 119 3.47 21.79 -4.76
C ASN A 119 4.14 21.05 -3.60
N GLN A 120 4.96 21.75 -2.83
CA GLN A 120 5.62 21.20 -1.64
C GLN A 120 5.92 22.28 -0.61
N ASN A 121 5.90 21.89 0.66
CA ASN A 121 6.46 22.64 1.79
C ASN A 121 6.95 21.64 2.85
N ASP A 122 7.36 22.11 4.01
CA ASP A 122 7.92 21.26 5.08
C ASP A 122 6.92 20.24 5.65
N ARG A 123 5.61 20.40 5.37
CA ARG A 123 4.52 19.56 5.93
C ARG A 123 3.78 18.73 4.92
N GLN A 124 3.89 19.05 3.64
CA GLN A 124 3.14 18.33 2.60
C GLN A 124 3.81 18.41 1.24
N VAL A 125 3.47 17.44 0.41
CA VAL A 125 3.78 17.43 -1.02
C VAL A 125 2.57 16.93 -1.80
N LEU A 126 2.32 17.55 -2.96
CA LEU A 126 1.33 17.13 -3.94
C LEU A 126 2.05 16.66 -5.20
N PHE A 127 1.85 15.39 -5.52
CA PHE A 127 2.30 14.77 -6.76
C PHE A 127 1.15 14.64 -7.75
N ALA A 128 1.44 14.68 -9.05
CA ALA A 128 0.49 14.43 -10.14
C ALA A 128 1.06 13.48 -11.17
N LEU A 129 0.19 12.66 -11.76
CA LEU A 129 0.51 11.74 -12.85
C LEU A 129 -0.65 11.69 -13.83
N THR A 130 -0.33 11.59 -15.13
CA THR A 130 -1.30 11.29 -16.17
C THR A 130 -1.04 9.91 -16.77
N SER A 131 -2.09 9.24 -17.22
CA SER A 131 -2.05 7.92 -17.81
C SER A 131 -2.98 7.91 -19.01
N ASP A 132 -2.43 7.65 -20.21
CA ASP A 132 -3.14 7.79 -21.47
C ASP A 132 -4.17 6.68 -21.69
N ASP A 133 -5.11 6.91 -22.62
CA ASP A 133 -6.09 5.91 -23.06
C ASP A 133 -5.39 4.66 -23.58
N GLY A 134 -5.75 3.49 -23.07
CA GLY A 134 -5.14 2.19 -23.41
C GLY A 134 -3.89 1.84 -22.61
N ASP A 135 -3.45 2.71 -21.72
CA ASP A 135 -2.30 2.45 -20.83
C ASP A 135 -2.54 1.18 -19.99
N GLN A 136 -1.64 0.20 -20.07
CA GLN A 136 -1.75 -1.14 -19.47
C GLN A 136 -3.05 -1.87 -19.83
N GLY A 137 -3.73 -1.46 -20.91
CA GLY A 137 -5.04 -1.95 -21.37
C GLY A 137 -6.23 -1.20 -20.79
N PHE A 138 -6.05 -0.29 -19.84
CA PHE A 138 -7.15 0.46 -19.24
C PHE A 138 -7.68 1.53 -20.17
N PRO A 139 -9.03 1.68 -20.30
CA PRO A 139 -9.65 2.70 -21.14
C PRO A 139 -9.56 4.08 -20.50
N GLY A 140 -9.54 5.09 -21.37
CA GLY A 140 -9.63 6.49 -21.02
C GLY A 140 -8.32 7.13 -20.54
N HIS A 141 -8.26 8.45 -20.70
CA HIS A 141 -7.22 9.28 -20.12
C HIS A 141 -7.52 9.52 -18.65
N LEU A 142 -6.57 9.20 -17.78
CA LEU A 142 -6.68 9.37 -16.33
C LEU A 142 -5.69 10.42 -15.84
N CYS A 143 -6.19 11.35 -15.00
CA CYS A 143 -5.36 12.27 -14.23
C CYS A 143 -5.43 11.86 -12.77
N ALA A 144 -4.28 11.61 -12.14
CA ALA A 144 -4.18 11.24 -10.72
C ALA A 144 -3.34 12.24 -9.94
N THR A 145 -3.67 12.40 -8.66
CA THR A 145 -2.83 13.11 -7.69
C THR A 145 -2.64 12.27 -6.45
N ALA A 146 -1.46 12.41 -5.81
CA ALA A 146 -1.13 11.86 -4.51
C ALA A 146 -0.64 12.99 -3.60
N GLN A 147 -1.41 13.28 -2.54
CA GLN A 147 -1.02 14.26 -1.54
C GLN A 147 -0.55 13.55 -0.28
N TYR A 148 0.67 13.81 0.13
CA TYR A 148 1.23 13.38 1.41
C TYR A 148 1.30 14.58 2.34
N ARG A 149 0.80 14.39 3.57
CA ARG A 149 0.83 15.41 4.62
C ARG A 149 1.28 14.79 5.93
N LEU A 150 2.19 15.48 6.63
CA LEU A 150 2.62 15.13 7.97
C LEU A 150 2.01 16.12 8.98
N THR A 151 1.30 15.61 9.97
CA THR A 151 0.66 16.41 11.03
C THR A 151 1.47 16.39 12.32
N ASP A 152 1.17 17.31 13.27
CA ASP A 152 1.91 17.42 14.53
C ASP A 152 1.59 16.32 15.54
N ASP A 153 0.52 15.55 15.32
CA ASP A 153 0.19 14.33 16.08
C ASP A 153 0.80 13.06 15.46
N ASN A 154 1.92 13.21 14.72
CA ASN A 154 2.67 12.13 14.06
C ASN A 154 1.84 11.29 13.10
N ARG A 155 0.99 11.92 12.30
CA ARG A 155 0.15 11.26 11.31
C ARG A 155 0.66 11.55 9.91
N ILE A 156 0.91 10.50 9.13
CA ILE A 156 1.09 10.57 7.69
C ILE A 156 -0.29 10.39 7.06
N SER A 157 -0.80 11.41 6.41
CA SER A 157 -2.05 11.36 5.64
C SER A 157 -1.72 11.28 4.15
N ILE A 158 -2.25 10.28 3.46
CA ILE A 158 -2.10 10.07 2.02
C ILE A 158 -3.48 10.22 1.40
N THR A 159 -3.65 11.19 0.51
CA THR A 159 -4.91 11.40 -0.23
C THR A 159 -4.65 11.20 -1.71
N TYR A 160 -5.32 10.21 -2.29
CA TYR A 160 -5.37 10.01 -3.73
C TYR A 160 -6.64 10.61 -4.31
N ARG A 161 -6.52 11.27 -5.48
CA ARG A 161 -7.65 11.72 -6.30
C ARG A 161 -7.40 11.35 -7.73
N ALA A 162 -8.46 11.05 -8.47
CA ALA A 162 -8.35 10.81 -9.91
C ALA A 162 -9.64 11.23 -10.65
N THR A 163 -9.47 11.55 -11.91
CA THR A 163 -10.56 11.76 -12.88
C THR A 163 -10.25 11.00 -14.16
N VAL A 164 -11.29 10.61 -14.90
CA VAL A 164 -11.18 9.88 -16.17
C VAL A 164 -12.11 10.49 -17.22
N ASP A 165 -11.82 10.27 -18.50
CA ASP A 165 -12.68 10.65 -19.63
C ASP A 165 -13.47 9.46 -20.21
N LYS A 166 -13.21 8.23 -19.76
CA LYS A 166 -13.98 7.00 -20.04
C LYS A 166 -14.15 6.19 -18.76
N PRO A 167 -15.24 5.40 -18.62
CA PRO A 167 -15.38 4.52 -17.46
C PRO A 167 -14.19 3.58 -17.32
N CYS A 168 -13.59 3.54 -16.10
CA CYS A 168 -12.38 2.78 -15.81
C CYS A 168 -12.40 2.33 -14.33
N PRO A 169 -12.03 1.10 -14.01
CA PRO A 169 -11.82 0.73 -12.61
C PRO A 169 -10.58 1.46 -12.07
N VAL A 170 -10.74 2.10 -10.92
CA VAL A 170 -9.67 2.87 -10.28
C VAL A 170 -9.55 2.43 -8.82
N ASN A 171 -8.36 2.04 -8.43
CA ASN A 171 -8.02 1.62 -7.07
C ASN A 171 -6.59 2.03 -6.78
N LEU A 172 -6.39 3.12 -6.05
CA LEU A 172 -5.08 3.68 -5.75
C LEU A 172 -4.73 3.42 -4.29
N THR A 173 -3.53 2.90 -4.04
CA THR A 173 -3.02 2.65 -2.69
C THR A 173 -1.52 2.96 -2.58
N ASN A 174 -0.98 2.91 -1.36
CA ASN A 174 0.45 2.96 -1.10
C ASN A 174 0.92 1.61 -0.55
N HIS A 175 1.96 1.04 -1.15
CA HIS A 175 2.50 -0.27 -0.79
C HIS A 175 3.67 -0.15 0.21
N VAL A 176 3.44 0.58 1.29
CA VAL A 176 4.44 0.73 2.36
C VAL A 176 4.52 -0.53 3.22
N TYR A 177 5.74 -0.93 3.57
CA TYR A 177 5.99 -2.00 4.53
C TYR A 177 6.40 -1.41 5.87
N PHE A 178 5.70 -1.85 6.90
CA PHE A 178 5.96 -1.45 8.29
C PHE A 178 6.77 -2.49 9.04
N ASN A 179 7.69 -2.01 9.87
CA ASN A 179 8.30 -2.74 10.96
C ASN A 179 8.48 -1.78 12.15
N LEU A 180 7.61 -1.88 13.13
CA LEU A 180 7.58 -0.92 14.25
C LEU A 180 8.69 -1.15 15.29
N ASP A 181 9.44 -2.25 15.19
CA ASP A 181 10.64 -2.50 16.01
C ASP A 181 11.92 -1.98 15.34
N GLY A 182 11.78 -1.44 14.11
CA GLY A 182 12.89 -1.03 13.26
C GLY A 182 13.26 -2.10 12.24
N ASP A 183 14.27 -1.81 11.45
CA ASP A 183 14.68 -2.63 10.31
C ASP A 183 15.09 -4.05 10.71
N LYS A 184 14.67 -5.05 9.92
CA LYS A 184 15.13 -6.46 9.96
C LYS A 184 14.73 -7.32 11.19
N THR A 185 13.77 -6.92 11.98
CA THR A 185 13.15 -7.82 12.96
C THR A 185 11.97 -8.58 12.35
N ASP A 186 11.58 -9.70 12.95
CA ASP A 186 10.45 -10.50 12.50
C ASP A 186 9.12 -9.84 12.90
N VAL A 187 8.37 -9.33 11.90
CA VAL A 187 7.10 -8.64 12.14
C VAL A 187 5.98 -9.54 12.65
N ARG A 188 6.16 -10.87 12.61
CA ARG A 188 5.16 -11.81 13.15
C ARG A 188 5.04 -11.72 14.67
N GLN A 189 6.01 -11.06 15.35
CA GLN A 189 5.95 -10.76 16.78
C GLN A 189 5.17 -9.47 17.09
N HIS A 190 4.79 -8.69 16.10
CA HIS A 190 3.90 -7.54 16.29
C HIS A 190 2.51 -8.02 16.71
N LYS A 191 1.81 -7.17 17.48
CA LYS A 191 0.41 -7.35 17.82
C LYS A 191 -0.44 -6.56 16.83
N LEU A 192 -1.42 -7.21 16.21
CA LEU A 192 -2.29 -6.63 15.19
C LEU A 192 -3.76 -6.72 15.61
N GLN A 193 -4.52 -5.67 15.30
CA GLN A 193 -5.98 -5.62 15.35
C GLN A 193 -6.51 -5.08 14.03
N ILE A 194 -7.56 -5.72 13.47
CA ILE A 194 -8.29 -5.26 12.27
C ILE A 194 -9.78 -5.27 12.58
N MET A 195 -10.47 -4.14 12.35
CA MET A 195 -11.91 -3.97 12.58
C MET A 195 -12.71 -4.43 11.36
N ALA A 196 -12.74 -5.75 11.15
CA ALA A 196 -13.46 -6.38 10.06
C ALA A 196 -14.10 -7.70 10.53
N ASP A 197 -15.31 -7.98 10.04
CA ASP A 197 -16.03 -9.23 10.34
C ASP A 197 -15.84 -10.29 9.26
N GLU A 198 -15.32 -9.90 8.09
CA GLU A 198 -15.15 -10.76 6.93
C GLU A 198 -13.79 -10.55 6.27
N TYR A 199 -13.24 -11.63 5.71
CA TYR A 199 -12.06 -11.62 4.87
C TYR A 199 -12.33 -12.33 3.55
N LEU A 200 -11.47 -12.10 2.57
CA LEU A 200 -11.57 -12.69 1.23
C LEU A 200 -10.55 -13.80 1.07
N PRO A 201 -10.97 -15.09 0.99
CA PRO A 201 -10.09 -16.21 0.66
C PRO A 201 -9.52 -16.07 -0.73
N VAL A 202 -8.29 -16.55 -0.92
CA VAL A 202 -7.60 -16.51 -2.20
C VAL A 202 -7.00 -17.88 -2.56
N ASP A 203 -6.76 -18.10 -3.84
CA ASP A 203 -5.99 -19.24 -4.35
C ASP A 203 -4.46 -18.98 -4.20
N GLU A 204 -3.65 -19.90 -4.71
CA GLU A 204 -2.18 -19.82 -4.67
C GLU A 204 -1.61 -18.66 -5.49
N MET A 205 -2.39 -18.10 -6.42
CA MET A 205 -2.03 -16.90 -7.20
C MET A 205 -2.53 -15.60 -6.55
N GLY A 206 -3.23 -15.69 -5.41
CA GLY A 206 -3.83 -14.56 -4.73
C GLY A 206 -5.13 -14.06 -5.36
N ILE A 207 -5.76 -14.87 -6.23
CA ILE A 207 -7.05 -14.54 -6.81
C ILE A 207 -8.17 -14.97 -5.86
N PRO A 208 -9.17 -14.11 -5.62
CA PRO A 208 -10.31 -14.44 -4.77
C PRO A 208 -11.09 -15.66 -5.25
N HIS A 209 -11.51 -16.50 -4.30
CA HIS A 209 -12.43 -17.59 -4.56
C HIS A 209 -13.43 -17.74 -3.39
N ASP A 210 -14.56 -18.42 -3.61
CA ASP A 210 -15.60 -18.74 -2.61
C ASP A 210 -16.27 -17.53 -1.93
N GLY A 211 -15.98 -16.28 -2.32
CA GLY A 211 -16.53 -15.07 -1.74
C GLY A 211 -16.04 -14.76 -0.33
N LEU A 212 -16.62 -13.73 0.28
CA LEU A 212 -16.28 -13.30 1.63
C LEU A 212 -16.64 -14.37 2.68
N LYS A 213 -15.76 -14.59 3.64
CA LYS A 213 -15.94 -15.48 4.79
C LYS A 213 -15.87 -14.73 6.11
N SER A 214 -16.68 -15.15 7.08
CA SER A 214 -16.59 -14.62 8.44
C SER A 214 -15.23 -14.91 9.07
N VAL A 215 -14.66 -13.92 9.74
CA VAL A 215 -13.42 -14.10 10.53
C VAL A 215 -13.67 -14.86 11.83
N ALA A 216 -14.93 -14.91 12.32
CA ALA A 216 -15.27 -15.48 13.61
C ALA A 216 -14.87 -16.95 13.74
N GLY A 217 -14.03 -17.26 14.72
CA GLY A 217 -13.52 -18.61 14.96
C GLY A 217 -12.49 -19.10 13.96
N SER A 218 -11.93 -18.19 13.12
CA SER A 218 -10.86 -18.48 12.18
C SER A 218 -9.54 -17.86 12.62
N THR A 219 -8.45 -18.23 11.96
CA THR A 219 -7.12 -17.65 12.16
C THR A 219 -7.04 -16.20 11.68
N PHE A 220 -8.04 -15.73 10.93
CA PHE A 220 -8.20 -14.35 10.44
C PHE A 220 -8.95 -13.43 11.43
N ASP A 221 -9.36 -13.92 12.61
CA ASP A 221 -10.04 -13.07 13.59
C ASP A 221 -9.06 -12.17 14.34
N PHE A 222 -8.85 -10.96 13.79
CA PHE A 222 -8.07 -9.88 14.37
C PHE A 222 -8.93 -8.80 15.05
N ARG A 223 -10.22 -9.03 15.30
CA ARG A 223 -11.09 -8.05 15.99
C ARG A 223 -10.63 -7.77 17.40
N THR A 224 -10.01 -8.73 18.05
CA THR A 224 -9.27 -8.54 19.32
C THR A 224 -7.76 -8.55 18.99
N PRO A 225 -6.96 -7.64 19.56
CA PRO A 225 -5.53 -7.61 19.32
C PRO A 225 -4.86 -8.94 19.63
N LYS A 226 -4.11 -9.50 18.69
CA LYS A 226 -3.32 -10.73 18.88
C LYS A 226 -1.97 -10.64 18.19
N ILE A 227 -0.99 -11.41 18.68
CA ILE A 227 0.33 -11.54 18.07
C ILE A 227 0.15 -12.29 16.74
N ILE A 228 0.72 -11.77 15.66
CA ILE A 228 0.55 -12.34 14.30
C ILE A 228 1.01 -13.81 14.26
N SER A 229 2.12 -14.15 14.95
CA SER A 229 2.64 -15.52 14.97
C SER A 229 1.76 -16.52 15.71
N SER A 230 0.79 -16.11 16.52
CA SER A 230 0.00 -17.02 17.37
C SER A 230 -0.79 -18.05 16.59
N GLU A 231 -1.22 -17.70 15.35
CA GLU A 231 -1.97 -18.59 14.45
C GLU A 231 -1.41 -18.56 13.04
N PHE A 232 -0.12 -18.25 12.90
CA PHE A 232 0.55 -18.14 11.61
C PHE A 232 0.70 -19.50 10.93
N LEU A 233 0.30 -19.60 9.66
CA LEU A 233 0.27 -20.82 8.85
C LEU A 233 -0.59 -21.96 9.46
N ALA A 234 -1.54 -21.60 10.33
CA ALA A 234 -2.35 -22.59 11.02
C ALA A 234 -3.46 -23.18 10.15
N ASP A 235 -3.85 -22.53 9.06
CA ASP A 235 -4.86 -23.06 8.12
C ASP A 235 -4.38 -23.08 6.65
N ASP A 236 -5.23 -23.65 5.78
CA ASP A 236 -4.90 -23.82 4.35
C ASP A 236 -4.89 -22.51 3.59
N ASP A 237 -5.75 -21.53 3.93
CA ASP A 237 -5.80 -20.26 3.22
C ASP A 237 -4.49 -19.47 3.42
N GLN A 238 -3.91 -19.50 4.63
CA GLN A 238 -2.59 -18.93 4.87
C GLN A 238 -1.47 -19.71 4.14
N ARG A 239 -1.53 -21.07 4.17
CA ARG A 239 -0.47 -21.90 3.59
C ARG A 239 -0.34 -21.74 2.08
N LYS A 240 -1.43 -21.46 1.34
CA LYS A 240 -1.44 -21.20 -0.10
C LYS A 240 -0.52 -20.01 -0.48
N VAL A 241 -0.47 -18.99 0.36
CA VAL A 241 0.28 -17.74 0.12
C VAL A 241 1.42 -17.51 1.12
N LYS A 242 1.85 -18.55 1.85
CA LYS A 242 2.94 -18.55 2.84
C LYS A 242 2.75 -17.60 4.03
N GLY A 243 1.54 -17.28 4.40
CA GLY A 243 1.20 -16.37 5.49
C GLY A 243 -0.07 -15.61 5.24
N TYR A 244 -0.18 -14.40 5.76
CA TYR A 244 -1.30 -13.53 5.41
C TYR A 244 -0.98 -12.78 4.12
N ASP A 245 -1.91 -12.79 3.19
CA ASP A 245 -1.98 -11.98 1.96
C ASP A 245 -3.45 -11.87 1.55
N HIS A 246 -4.25 -11.27 2.43
CA HIS A 246 -5.71 -11.33 2.35
C HIS A 246 -6.34 -9.97 2.60
N ALA A 247 -7.42 -9.68 1.88
CA ALA A 247 -8.23 -8.49 2.06
C ALA A 247 -9.31 -8.71 3.14
N PHE A 248 -9.48 -7.71 3.97
CA PHE A 248 -10.52 -7.65 5.01
C PHE A 248 -11.54 -6.57 4.64
N LEU A 249 -12.82 -6.92 4.59
CA LEU A 249 -13.90 -5.97 4.36
C LEU A 249 -14.15 -5.16 5.62
N LEU A 250 -13.91 -3.85 5.57
CA LEU A 250 -13.95 -2.97 6.74
C LEU A 250 -15.38 -2.65 7.18
N GLN A 251 -15.62 -2.61 8.50
CA GLN A 251 -16.89 -2.21 9.07
C GLN A 251 -17.21 -0.72 8.83
N ALA A 252 -16.18 0.14 8.86
CA ALA A 252 -16.30 1.59 8.76
C ALA A 252 -16.00 2.14 7.36
N GLN A 253 -16.53 1.49 6.33
CA GLN A 253 -16.32 1.89 4.94
C GLN A 253 -16.64 3.37 4.71
N GLY A 254 -15.76 4.08 4.00
CA GLY A 254 -15.93 5.50 3.67
C GLY A 254 -15.69 6.47 4.84
N ASN A 255 -15.35 5.99 6.05
CA ASN A 255 -15.17 6.82 7.24
C ASN A 255 -13.72 6.85 7.72
N ALA A 256 -12.93 7.78 7.18
CA ALA A 256 -11.54 7.98 7.58
C ALA A 256 -11.34 8.57 9.00
N ARG A 257 -12.39 8.71 9.81
CA ARG A 257 -12.30 9.22 11.20
C ARG A 257 -12.32 8.11 12.24
N THR A 258 -12.68 6.89 11.84
CA THR A 258 -12.75 5.72 12.72
C THR A 258 -11.52 4.85 12.46
N PRO A 259 -10.78 4.43 13.50
CA PRO A 259 -9.69 3.48 13.33
C PRO A 259 -10.19 2.19 12.69
N VAL A 260 -9.44 1.67 11.71
CA VAL A 260 -9.75 0.40 11.03
C VAL A 260 -8.75 -0.70 11.38
N ALA A 261 -7.53 -0.32 11.78
CA ALA A 261 -6.53 -1.26 12.27
C ALA A 261 -5.60 -0.61 13.30
N ARG A 262 -4.95 -1.44 14.10
CA ARG A 262 -3.89 -1.04 15.03
C ARG A 262 -2.77 -2.06 15.01
N LEU A 263 -1.55 -1.57 15.02
CA LEU A 263 -0.34 -2.36 15.05
C LEU A 263 0.54 -1.90 16.21
N TRP A 264 1.11 -2.82 16.98
CA TRP A 264 2.05 -2.52 18.06
C TRP A 264 3.38 -3.21 17.82
N SER A 265 4.46 -2.52 18.08
CA SER A 265 5.80 -3.10 18.11
C SER A 265 5.89 -4.22 19.16
N GLN A 266 6.81 -5.15 18.99
CA GLN A 266 7.05 -6.25 19.95
C GLN A 266 7.50 -5.70 21.32
N ASP A 267 8.32 -4.64 21.32
CA ASP A 267 8.82 -3.99 22.54
C ASP A 267 7.78 -3.04 23.19
N GLU A 268 6.58 -2.92 22.60
CA GLU A 268 5.46 -2.08 23.04
C GLU A 268 5.75 -0.57 23.11
N LYS A 269 6.87 -0.08 22.54
CA LYS A 269 7.26 1.34 22.56
C LYS A 269 6.62 2.17 21.49
N LEU A 270 6.05 1.54 20.45
CA LEU A 270 5.42 2.22 19.33
C LEU A 270 4.13 1.53 18.94
N GLN A 271 3.07 2.31 18.80
CA GLN A 271 1.81 1.89 18.20
C GLN A 271 1.58 2.65 16.90
N MET A 272 1.00 2.01 15.90
CA MET A 272 0.45 2.64 14.72
C MET A 272 -1.05 2.40 14.65
N VAL A 273 -1.81 3.46 14.36
CA VAL A 273 -3.27 3.40 14.13
C VAL A 273 -3.54 3.76 12.68
N VAL A 274 -4.33 2.93 12.01
CA VAL A 274 -4.70 3.11 10.59
C VAL A 274 -6.13 3.62 10.51
N TYR A 275 -6.31 4.65 9.69
CA TYR A 275 -7.61 5.21 9.32
C TYR A 275 -7.71 5.23 7.80
N THR A 276 -8.87 4.92 7.23
CA THR A 276 -9.05 4.98 5.78
C THR A 276 -10.50 5.20 5.39
N SER A 277 -10.69 5.80 4.21
CA SER A 277 -12.00 5.86 3.54
C SER A 277 -12.22 4.69 2.58
N ALA A 278 -11.20 3.84 2.36
CA ALA A 278 -11.32 2.67 1.49
C ALA A 278 -12.25 1.61 2.09
N PRO A 279 -12.88 0.76 1.28
CA PRO A 279 -13.80 -0.27 1.76
C PRO A 279 -13.10 -1.47 2.38
N ALA A 280 -11.84 -1.73 2.02
CA ALA A 280 -11.10 -2.90 2.48
C ALA A 280 -9.67 -2.55 2.88
N LEU A 281 -9.05 -3.47 3.62
CA LEU A 281 -7.66 -3.43 4.03
C LEU A 281 -7.00 -4.76 3.67
N GLN A 282 -5.98 -4.73 2.79
CA GLN A 282 -5.12 -5.86 2.53
C GLN A 282 -4.10 -5.98 3.65
N PHE A 283 -4.03 -7.13 4.31
CA PHE A 283 -2.95 -7.47 5.22
C PHE A 283 -2.00 -8.47 4.56
N TYR A 284 -0.77 -8.02 4.32
CA TYR A 284 0.31 -8.82 3.76
C TYR A 284 1.45 -8.93 4.76
N SER A 285 1.80 -10.14 5.16
CA SER A 285 2.83 -10.38 6.18
C SER A 285 4.28 -10.45 5.63
N GLY A 286 4.50 -10.01 4.39
CA GLY A 286 5.85 -9.95 3.79
C GLY A 286 6.39 -11.31 3.39
N ASN A 287 5.53 -12.21 2.91
CA ASN A 287 5.81 -13.63 2.63
C ASN A 287 6.86 -13.88 1.55
N PHE A 288 7.16 -12.86 0.72
CA PHE A 288 8.08 -12.92 -0.41
C PHE A 288 9.04 -11.72 -0.43
N LEU A 289 9.41 -11.18 0.73
CA LEU A 289 10.38 -10.09 0.86
C LEU A 289 11.82 -10.54 0.64
N GLY A 290 12.10 -11.83 0.80
CA GLY A 290 13.44 -12.39 0.72
C GLY A 290 14.18 -11.98 -0.56
N GLY A 291 15.40 -11.47 -0.42
CA GLY A 291 16.21 -10.97 -1.51
C GLY A 291 15.98 -9.52 -1.93
N THR A 292 14.97 -8.83 -1.37
CA THR A 292 14.73 -7.41 -1.62
C THR A 292 15.85 -6.57 -1.00
N PRO A 293 16.45 -5.60 -1.73
CA PRO A 293 17.46 -4.70 -1.18
C PRO A 293 16.96 -3.97 0.07
N SER A 294 17.82 -3.89 1.09
CA SER A 294 17.52 -3.20 2.34
C SER A 294 18.33 -1.90 2.48
N ARG A 295 18.12 -1.19 3.60
CA ARG A 295 18.95 -0.03 3.97
C ARG A 295 20.38 -0.41 4.37
N GLY A 296 20.59 -1.67 4.73
CA GLY A 296 21.89 -2.21 5.14
C GLY A 296 22.57 -3.01 4.01
N PRO A 297 23.69 -3.69 4.32
CA PRO A 297 24.44 -4.47 3.34
C PRO A 297 23.74 -5.75 2.91
N ASP A 298 22.90 -6.33 3.77
CA ASP A 298 22.19 -7.59 3.51
C ASP A 298 20.77 -7.31 3.02
N ALA A 299 20.25 -8.14 2.12
CA ALA A 299 18.86 -8.09 1.68
C ALA A 299 17.87 -8.35 2.83
N TYR A 300 16.61 -7.96 2.65
CA TYR A 300 15.52 -8.41 3.53
C TYR A 300 15.32 -9.92 3.41
N GLU A 301 14.83 -10.51 4.48
CA GLU A 301 14.28 -11.86 4.52
C GLU A 301 12.75 -11.81 4.54
N ASP A 302 12.10 -12.94 4.28
CA ASP A 302 10.65 -13.05 4.42
C ASP A 302 10.22 -12.67 5.85
N TRP A 303 9.07 -12.00 5.96
CA TRP A 303 8.46 -11.56 7.21
C TRP A 303 9.22 -10.50 8.02
N GLN A 304 10.13 -9.78 7.40
CA GLN A 304 10.79 -8.62 8.04
C GLN A 304 10.03 -7.30 7.87
N GLY A 305 8.91 -7.30 7.16
CA GLY A 305 8.00 -6.17 7.03
C GLY A 305 6.59 -6.65 6.70
N LEU A 306 5.58 -5.90 7.09
CA LEU A 306 4.19 -6.15 6.75
C LEU A 306 3.56 -4.94 6.06
N ALA A 307 2.62 -5.16 5.16
CA ALA A 307 1.83 -4.10 4.54
C ALA A 307 0.38 -4.13 5.04
N LEU A 308 -0.19 -2.93 5.19
CA LEU A 308 -1.60 -2.68 5.47
C LEU A 308 -2.10 -1.71 4.40
N GLU A 309 -2.59 -2.26 3.28
CA GLU A 309 -2.96 -1.49 2.10
C GLU A 309 -4.46 -1.22 2.09
N SER A 310 -4.81 0.05 2.07
CA SER A 310 -6.21 0.48 1.99
C SER A 310 -6.65 0.52 0.54
N GLU A 311 -7.64 -0.29 0.16
CA GLU A 311 -8.01 -0.50 -1.23
C GLU A 311 -9.44 -1.04 -1.38
N PHE A 312 -9.91 -1.24 -2.61
CA PHE A 312 -11.04 -2.13 -2.90
C PHE A 312 -10.61 -3.59 -2.72
N LEU A 313 -11.56 -4.48 -2.54
CA LEU A 313 -11.29 -5.91 -2.56
C LEU A 313 -10.60 -6.30 -3.88
N PRO A 314 -9.61 -7.22 -3.88
CA PRO A 314 -8.99 -7.72 -5.11
C PRO A 314 -10.03 -8.22 -6.11
N ASP A 315 -9.78 -8.03 -7.41
CA ASP A 315 -10.65 -8.47 -8.51
C ASP A 315 -12.07 -7.86 -8.52
N SER A 316 -12.29 -6.74 -7.82
CA SER A 316 -13.60 -6.09 -7.73
C SER A 316 -14.27 -5.77 -9.08
N PRO A 317 -13.56 -5.45 -10.17
CA PRO A 317 -14.20 -5.25 -11.47
C PRO A 317 -14.99 -6.45 -11.97
N ASN A 318 -14.65 -7.67 -11.52
CA ASN A 318 -15.33 -8.92 -11.85
C ASN A 318 -16.37 -9.36 -10.81
N HIS A 319 -16.50 -8.62 -9.69
CA HIS A 319 -17.34 -9.00 -8.55
C HIS A 319 -18.28 -7.87 -8.10
N PRO A 320 -19.24 -7.47 -8.94
CA PRO A 320 -20.20 -6.41 -8.59
C PRO A 320 -21.15 -6.80 -7.44
N GLU A 321 -21.18 -8.08 -7.06
CA GLU A 321 -22.00 -8.61 -5.96
C GLU A 321 -21.45 -8.30 -4.56
N TRP A 322 -20.16 -7.90 -4.43
CA TRP A 322 -19.59 -7.61 -3.13
C TRP A 322 -20.13 -6.31 -2.54
N GLN A 323 -20.36 -6.32 -1.23
CA GLN A 323 -20.95 -5.19 -0.49
C GLN A 323 -19.91 -4.10 -0.20
N GLN A 324 -19.45 -3.43 -1.24
CA GLN A 324 -18.56 -2.29 -1.21
C GLN A 324 -18.98 -1.27 -2.27
N PRO A 325 -18.46 -0.02 -2.25
CA PRO A 325 -18.70 0.93 -3.31
C PRO A 325 -18.23 0.42 -4.68
N ASP A 326 -18.84 0.92 -5.76
CA ASP A 326 -18.41 0.61 -7.13
C ASP A 326 -16.96 1.08 -7.37
N CYS A 327 -16.12 0.21 -7.90
CA CYS A 327 -14.72 0.53 -8.22
C CYS A 327 -14.56 1.26 -9.56
N PHE A 328 -15.63 1.37 -10.36
CA PHE A 328 -15.59 2.08 -11.64
C PHE A 328 -15.77 3.58 -11.45
N LEU A 329 -14.76 4.33 -11.90
CA LEU A 329 -14.83 5.78 -12.01
C LEU A 329 -15.38 6.15 -13.40
N ARG A 330 -16.31 7.11 -13.46
CA ARG A 330 -16.95 7.56 -14.69
C ARG A 330 -16.60 9.01 -15.01
N PRO A 331 -16.69 9.43 -16.29
CA PRO A 331 -16.51 10.83 -16.66
C PRO A 331 -17.42 11.76 -15.83
N GLY A 332 -16.83 12.83 -15.30
CA GLY A 332 -17.52 13.79 -14.44
C GLY A 332 -17.56 13.44 -12.96
N GLU A 333 -17.13 12.25 -12.58
CA GLU A 333 -16.92 11.83 -11.18
C GLU A 333 -15.45 12.07 -10.75
N GLU A 334 -15.24 12.17 -9.45
CA GLU A 334 -13.90 12.19 -8.84
C GLU A 334 -13.72 10.97 -7.94
N TYR A 335 -12.66 10.19 -8.17
CA TYR A 335 -12.15 9.22 -7.21
C TYR A 335 -11.46 9.98 -6.09
N ALA A 336 -11.75 9.62 -4.84
CA ALA A 336 -11.05 10.14 -3.68
C ALA A 336 -10.87 9.03 -2.64
N SER A 337 -9.64 8.83 -2.20
CA SER A 337 -9.29 7.87 -1.13
C SER A 337 -8.32 8.54 -0.17
N VAL A 338 -8.57 8.39 1.13
CA VAL A 338 -7.70 8.89 2.20
C VAL A 338 -7.27 7.72 3.06
N THR A 339 -5.97 7.62 3.32
CA THR A 339 -5.39 6.69 4.30
C THR A 339 -4.46 7.47 5.22
N GLU A 340 -4.58 7.22 6.53
CA GLU A 340 -3.75 7.86 7.53
C GLU A 340 -3.10 6.83 8.44
N TYR A 341 -1.80 6.98 8.66
CA TYR A 341 -1.00 6.20 9.58
C TYR A 341 -0.55 7.11 10.71
N GLN A 342 -1.13 6.94 11.90
CA GLN A 342 -0.77 7.70 13.09
C GLN A 342 0.18 6.89 13.96
N PHE A 343 1.36 7.44 14.22
CA PHE A 343 2.39 6.80 15.06
C PHE A 343 2.33 7.39 16.47
N ILE A 344 2.15 6.52 17.46
CA ILE A 344 1.97 6.89 18.87
C ILE A 344 3.09 6.23 19.67
N PRO A 345 4.15 6.99 20.06
CA PRO A 345 5.13 6.53 21.04
C PRO A 345 4.45 6.26 22.39
N VAL A 346 4.79 5.13 23.03
CA VAL A 346 4.22 4.66 24.29
C VAL A 346 5.20 4.86 25.42
#